data_81ead4d2f1d0def337a415382474886c
#
_entry.id   81ead4d2f1d0def337a415382474886c
#
_cell.length_a   1.000
_cell.length_b   1.000
_cell.length_c   1.000
_cell.angle_alpha   90.00
_cell.angle_beta   90.00
_cell.angle_gamma   90.00
#
_symmetry.space_group_name_H-M   'P 1'
#
loop_
_entity.id
_entity.type
_entity.pdbx_description
1 polymer ?
#
loop_
_entity_poly.entity_id
_entity_poly.type
_entity_poly.pdbx_seq_one_letter_code
_entity_poly.pdbx_strand_id
1 'polypeptide(L)'
;VSTDDLPLVPSGGCGDGCACGAASDGPDEAYLECGLDPALAQLLADAGLDPVEVEDIANVAIQEDLDHGVDVTTVATIPEDAVATADFVAREAGVVAGLRVAEAVVSVVCEDEFEVERHVEDGDRVEAGQKLLSVTTRTRDLLTAERSALNLLCRLSGIATATRAWADALEGTKARVRDTRKTTPGLRSLEKFAVRCGGGVNHRMSLSDAALVKDNHVVAAGGVAQAFKAVREAFPDVPIEVEVDTLHQLREVVDAGADLILLDNFTPGECEEAVALVHGRAALEASGRLTLANARAYADTGVDYLAVGALTHSSPILDIGLDLREAE
;
A
#
# COMPACT_ATOMS: atom_id res chain seq x y z
N VAL A 1 -23.77 -13.93 -12.06
CA VAL A 1 -23.17 -12.62 -12.23
C VAL A 1 -21.67 -12.85 -12.06
N SER A 2 -20.87 -12.51 -13.10
CA SER A 2 -19.43 -12.70 -13.12
C SER A 2 -18.79 -11.88 -11.98
N THR A 3 -17.80 -12.44 -11.30
CA THR A 3 -17.09 -11.81 -10.18
C THR A 3 -16.16 -10.66 -10.60
N ASP A 4 -16.18 -10.28 -11.88
CA ASP A 4 -15.32 -9.23 -12.45
C ASP A 4 -15.95 -7.82 -12.43
N ASP A 5 -17.19 -7.66 -11.95
CA ASP A 5 -17.96 -6.41 -12.00
C ASP A 5 -18.21 -5.75 -10.63
N LEU A 6 -17.36 -6.00 -9.63
CA LEU A 6 -17.36 -5.14 -8.43
C LEU A 6 -16.50 -3.91 -8.70
N PRO A 7 -16.96 -2.69 -8.40
CA PRO A 7 -16.20 -1.49 -8.69
C PRO A 7 -14.88 -1.50 -7.91
N LEU A 8 -13.80 -1.76 -8.63
CA LEU A 8 -12.48 -1.34 -8.18
C LEU A 8 -12.57 0.17 -7.98
N VAL A 9 -12.24 0.65 -6.78
CA VAL A 9 -12.06 2.09 -6.58
C VAL A 9 -10.98 2.52 -7.57
N PRO A 10 -11.29 3.37 -8.57
CA PRO A 10 -10.28 3.81 -9.51
C PRO A 10 -9.17 4.52 -8.73
N SER A 11 -7.95 4.16 -9.01
CA SER A 11 -6.78 4.97 -8.65
C SER A 11 -7.05 6.39 -9.13
N GLY A 12 -6.98 7.37 -8.24
CA GLY A 12 -7.43 8.74 -8.33
C GLY A 12 -7.38 9.38 -9.71
N GLY A 13 -8.52 9.42 -10.38
CA GLY A 13 -8.79 10.32 -11.49
C GLY A 13 -9.59 11.48 -10.95
N CYS A 14 -9.16 12.71 -11.19
CA CYS A 14 -9.94 13.90 -10.92
C CYS A 14 -11.31 13.79 -11.59
N GLY A 15 -12.39 13.95 -10.81
CA GLY A 15 -13.76 13.99 -11.32
C GLY A 15 -13.93 15.09 -12.35
N ASP A 16 -14.68 14.78 -13.42
CA ASP A 16 -15.05 15.69 -14.52
C ASP A 16 -15.76 16.94 -14.01
N GLY A 17 -14.97 18.01 -13.83
CA GLY A 17 -15.48 19.30 -13.38
C GLY A 17 -14.49 20.44 -13.55
N CYS A 18 -13.23 20.14 -13.85
CA CYS A 18 -12.26 21.12 -14.33
C CYS A 18 -12.23 21.08 -15.84
N ALA A 19 -12.45 22.23 -16.50
CA ALA A 19 -12.31 22.41 -17.93
C ALA A 19 -10.82 22.30 -18.30
N CYS A 20 -10.32 21.07 -18.48
CA CYS A 20 -9.02 20.77 -19.04
C CYS A 20 -9.26 20.17 -20.41
N GLY A 21 -8.87 20.93 -21.44
CA GLY A 21 -9.04 20.53 -22.84
C GLY A 21 -8.20 19.34 -23.21
N ALA A 22 -8.68 18.65 -24.27
CA ALA A 22 -8.00 17.76 -25.20
C ALA A 22 -6.86 16.86 -24.66
N ALA A 23 -7.12 15.55 -24.69
CA ALA A 23 -6.08 14.52 -24.55
C ALA A 23 -4.89 14.81 -25.48
N SER A 24 -3.72 15.08 -24.91
CA SER A 24 -2.45 15.05 -25.59
C SER A 24 -1.81 13.70 -25.35
N ASP A 25 -1.50 12.97 -26.44
CA ASP A 25 -0.71 11.72 -26.42
C ASP A 25 0.77 12.04 -26.10
N GLY A 26 1.05 12.53 -24.90
CA GLY A 26 2.39 12.78 -24.36
C GLY A 26 2.42 12.44 -22.86
N PRO A 27 3.60 12.20 -22.28
CA PRO A 27 3.69 11.98 -20.84
C PRO A 27 3.02 13.15 -20.11
N ASP A 28 2.19 12.83 -19.12
CA ASP A 28 1.43 13.82 -18.33
C ASP A 28 2.37 14.94 -17.86
N GLU A 29 1.96 16.20 -18.07
CA GLU A 29 2.76 17.39 -17.67
C GLU A 29 3.10 17.37 -16.15
N ALA A 30 2.39 16.60 -15.33
CA ALA A 30 2.68 16.39 -13.90
C ALA A 30 4.05 15.76 -13.63
N TYR A 31 4.61 15.01 -14.58
CA TYR A 31 5.95 14.41 -14.42
C TYR A 31 7.11 15.36 -14.77
N LEU A 32 6.81 16.55 -15.29
CA LEU A 32 7.83 17.56 -15.62
C LEU A 32 8.44 18.24 -14.38
N GLU A 33 7.86 18.04 -13.20
CA GLU A 33 8.38 18.55 -11.92
C GLU A 33 9.15 17.48 -11.13
N CYS A 34 9.20 16.22 -11.59
CA CYS A 34 9.93 15.13 -10.95
C CYS A 34 11.40 15.12 -11.40
N GLY A 35 12.33 15.10 -10.44
CA GLY A 35 13.77 15.05 -10.71
C GLY A 35 14.30 13.64 -10.97
N LEU A 36 13.49 12.59 -10.83
CA LEU A 36 13.87 11.21 -11.11
C LEU A 36 14.03 10.97 -12.63
N ASP A 37 14.88 9.99 -13.00
CA ASP A 37 14.96 9.52 -14.37
C ASP A 37 13.56 9.21 -14.95
N PRO A 38 13.22 9.67 -16.17
CA PRO A 38 11.89 9.48 -16.74
C PRO A 38 11.45 8.01 -16.86
N ALA A 39 12.38 7.08 -17.07
CA ALA A 39 12.04 5.65 -17.12
C ALA A 39 11.68 5.11 -15.73
N LEU A 40 12.39 5.53 -14.68
CA LEU A 40 12.05 5.18 -13.30
C LEU A 40 10.71 5.81 -12.88
N ALA A 41 10.48 7.08 -13.21
CA ALA A 41 9.21 7.76 -12.96
C ALA A 41 8.03 7.02 -13.61
N GLN A 42 8.17 6.59 -14.87
CA GLN A 42 7.15 5.79 -15.54
C GLN A 42 6.91 4.45 -14.88
N LEU A 43 7.97 3.74 -14.44
CA LEU A 43 7.83 2.47 -13.72
C LEU A 43 7.11 2.62 -12.37
N LEU A 44 7.32 3.72 -11.65
CA LEU A 44 6.60 4.06 -10.43
C LEU A 44 5.13 4.32 -10.72
N ALA A 45 4.84 5.12 -11.75
CA ALA A 45 3.47 5.41 -12.18
C ALA A 45 2.71 4.15 -12.61
N ASP A 46 3.33 3.27 -13.40
CA ASP A 46 2.75 1.97 -13.81
C ASP A 46 2.45 1.08 -12.61
N ALA A 47 3.22 1.19 -11.52
CA ALA A 47 2.97 0.50 -10.25
C ALA A 47 1.87 1.19 -9.40
N GLY A 48 1.32 2.33 -9.87
CA GLY A 48 0.30 3.11 -9.18
C GLY A 48 0.86 3.89 -7.99
N LEU A 49 2.10 4.37 -8.10
CA LEU A 49 2.76 5.30 -7.20
C LEU A 49 2.96 6.65 -7.92
N ASP A 50 2.79 7.75 -7.21
CA ASP A 50 3.13 9.07 -7.72
C ASP A 50 4.66 9.26 -7.64
N PRO A 51 5.36 9.46 -8.78
CA PRO A 51 6.81 9.63 -8.78
C PRO A 51 7.29 10.83 -7.97
N VAL A 52 6.54 11.94 -7.95
CA VAL A 52 6.86 13.13 -7.16
C VAL A 52 6.77 12.83 -5.67
N GLU A 53 5.71 12.13 -5.22
CA GLU A 53 5.57 11.72 -3.81
C GLU A 53 6.71 10.78 -3.39
N VAL A 54 7.11 9.85 -4.28
CA VAL A 54 8.22 8.92 -3.99
C VAL A 54 9.55 9.66 -3.89
N GLU A 55 9.82 10.61 -4.79
CA GLU A 55 11.01 11.46 -4.76
C GLU A 55 11.06 12.30 -3.48
N ASP A 56 9.94 12.92 -3.07
CA ASP A 56 9.84 13.68 -1.83
C ASP A 56 10.16 12.82 -0.60
N ILE A 57 9.62 11.60 -0.55
CA ILE A 57 9.90 10.64 0.54
C ILE A 57 11.39 10.27 0.56
N ALA A 58 11.99 9.99 -0.61
CA ALA A 58 13.41 9.67 -0.73
C ALA A 58 14.29 10.84 -0.26
N ASN A 59 13.99 12.06 -0.69
CA ASN A 59 14.67 13.27 -0.26
C ASN A 59 14.60 13.49 1.25
N VAL A 60 13.41 13.31 1.85
CA VAL A 60 13.24 13.45 3.30
C VAL A 60 14.07 12.40 4.05
N ALA A 61 14.10 11.15 3.58
CA ALA A 61 14.86 10.08 4.20
C ALA A 61 16.38 10.34 4.15
N ILE A 62 16.90 10.83 3.03
CA ILE A 62 18.32 11.21 2.89
C ILE A 62 18.67 12.44 3.73
N GLN A 63 17.78 13.44 3.77
CA GLN A 63 18.00 14.63 4.61
C GLN A 63 18.04 14.32 6.10
N GLU A 64 17.24 13.33 6.57
CA GLU A 64 17.27 12.86 7.96
C GLU A 64 18.65 12.30 8.33
N ASP A 65 19.29 11.53 7.42
CA ASP A 65 20.61 10.95 7.66
C ASP A 65 21.74 11.99 7.54
N LEU A 66 21.64 12.96 6.65
CA LEU A 66 22.70 13.94 6.43
C LEU A 66 22.62 15.18 7.35
N ASP A 67 21.45 15.57 7.83
CA ASP A 67 21.21 16.69 8.76
C ASP A 67 22.10 17.92 8.49
N HIS A 68 22.14 18.38 7.23
CA HIS A 68 22.97 19.51 6.75
C HIS A 68 24.48 19.27 6.73
N GLY A 69 24.93 18.02 6.84
CA GLY A 69 26.34 17.63 6.80
C GLY A 69 26.68 16.69 5.65
N VAL A 70 27.73 15.92 5.86
CA VAL A 70 28.17 14.87 4.95
C VAL A 70 28.30 13.56 5.73
N ASP A 71 28.24 12.42 5.05
CA ASP A 71 28.64 11.14 5.64
C ASP A 71 30.14 11.16 5.98
N VAL A 72 30.42 11.51 7.22
CA VAL A 72 31.80 11.72 7.72
C VAL A 72 32.64 10.44 7.65
N THR A 73 32.01 9.28 7.84
CA THR A 73 32.69 7.98 7.77
C THR A 73 33.10 7.67 6.35
N THR A 74 32.16 7.74 5.44
CA THR A 74 32.36 7.45 4.02
C THR A 74 33.36 8.41 3.38
N VAL A 75 33.21 9.72 3.63
CA VAL A 75 34.16 10.73 3.11
C VAL A 75 35.58 10.50 3.61
N ALA A 76 35.74 10.07 4.87
CA ALA A 76 37.07 9.86 5.46
C ALA A 76 37.75 8.55 5.02
N THR A 77 36.97 7.52 4.63
CA THR A 77 37.50 6.16 4.42
C THR A 77 37.46 5.70 2.97
N ILE A 78 36.64 6.27 2.12
CA ILE A 78 36.42 5.87 0.74
C ILE A 78 37.03 6.90 -0.22
N PRO A 79 37.87 6.50 -1.20
CA PRO A 79 38.34 7.40 -2.27
C PRO A 79 37.13 8.01 -3.05
N GLU A 80 37.32 9.24 -3.51
CA GLU A 80 36.25 9.98 -4.20
C GLU A 80 35.87 9.34 -5.54
N ASP A 81 36.81 8.74 -6.22
CA ASP A 81 36.69 8.09 -7.52
C ASP A 81 36.40 6.58 -7.44
N ALA A 82 36.25 6.03 -6.23
CA ALA A 82 35.96 4.62 -6.05
C ALA A 82 34.53 4.29 -6.57
N VAL A 83 34.47 3.24 -7.39
CA VAL A 83 33.21 2.68 -7.93
C VAL A 83 33.05 1.26 -7.41
N ALA A 84 31.84 0.89 -7.04
CA ALA A 84 31.52 -0.44 -6.58
C ALA A 84 30.12 -0.86 -7.06
N THR A 85 29.86 -2.16 -7.01
CA THR A 85 28.50 -2.71 -7.15
C THR A 85 28.00 -3.14 -5.79
N ALA A 86 26.77 -2.80 -5.44
CA ALA A 86 26.09 -3.26 -4.25
C ALA A 86 24.92 -4.17 -4.62
N ASP A 87 24.84 -5.33 -4.01
CA ASP A 87 23.73 -6.26 -4.16
C ASP A 87 22.78 -6.14 -2.95
N PHE A 88 21.51 -5.82 -3.19
CA PHE A 88 20.47 -5.95 -2.18
C PHE A 88 20.04 -7.41 -2.12
N VAL A 89 20.18 -8.04 -0.96
CA VAL A 89 20.05 -9.49 -0.77
C VAL A 89 19.07 -9.79 0.36
N ALA A 90 18.06 -10.60 0.07
CA ALA A 90 17.15 -11.08 1.11
C ALA A 90 17.89 -11.97 2.12
N ARG A 91 17.72 -11.74 3.42
CA ARG A 91 18.31 -12.53 4.50
C ARG A 91 17.36 -13.63 4.98
N GLU A 92 16.09 -13.51 4.66
CA GLU A 92 15.05 -14.48 4.96
C GLU A 92 14.04 -14.59 3.80
N ALA A 93 13.20 -15.61 3.82
CA ALA A 93 12.15 -15.79 2.82
C ALA A 93 10.99 -14.82 3.06
N GLY A 94 10.43 -14.26 1.96
CA GLY A 94 9.32 -13.33 2.04
C GLY A 94 8.75 -12.93 0.69
N VAL A 95 8.11 -11.78 0.65
CA VAL A 95 7.63 -11.14 -0.58
C VAL A 95 8.24 -9.75 -0.68
N VAL A 96 8.92 -9.47 -1.78
CA VAL A 96 9.58 -8.17 -1.97
C VAL A 96 8.56 -7.12 -2.41
N ALA A 97 8.71 -5.89 -1.89
CA ALA A 97 7.99 -4.70 -2.34
C ALA A 97 8.82 -3.44 -2.10
N GLY A 98 8.86 -2.55 -3.09
CA GLY A 98 9.56 -1.27 -3.01
C GLY A 98 10.93 -1.26 -3.66
N LEU A 99 11.20 -2.15 -4.61
CA LEU A 99 12.46 -2.14 -5.38
C LEU A 99 12.68 -0.79 -6.07
N ARG A 100 11.64 -0.27 -6.74
CA ARG A 100 11.70 1.03 -7.44
C ARG A 100 11.77 2.21 -6.46
N VAL A 101 11.25 2.05 -5.25
CA VAL A 101 11.38 3.04 -4.18
C VAL A 101 12.83 3.09 -3.67
N ALA A 102 13.45 1.93 -3.47
CA ALA A 102 14.88 1.86 -3.10
C ALA A 102 15.78 2.45 -4.21
N GLU A 103 15.45 2.20 -5.47
CA GLU A 103 16.12 2.79 -6.63
C GLU A 103 15.96 4.32 -6.66
N ALA A 104 14.78 4.86 -6.33
CA ALA A 104 14.56 6.30 -6.23
C ALA A 104 15.42 6.94 -5.12
N VAL A 105 15.62 6.25 -3.97
CA VAL A 105 16.53 6.72 -2.92
C VAL A 105 17.97 6.78 -3.42
N VAL A 106 18.41 5.79 -4.21
CA VAL A 106 19.73 5.79 -4.83
C VAL A 106 19.85 6.94 -5.84
N SER A 107 18.86 7.12 -6.69
CA SER A 107 18.80 8.18 -7.71
C SER A 107 18.98 9.58 -7.12
N VAL A 108 18.28 9.87 -6.01
CA VAL A 108 18.39 11.16 -5.30
C VAL A 108 19.81 11.45 -4.81
N VAL A 109 20.59 10.43 -4.47
CA VAL A 109 22.00 10.61 -4.00
C VAL A 109 22.97 10.66 -5.17
N CYS A 110 22.75 9.85 -6.21
CA CYS A 110 23.69 9.62 -7.31
C CYS A 110 23.52 10.60 -8.49
N GLU A 111 22.52 11.47 -8.47
CA GLU A 111 22.22 12.41 -9.55
C GLU A 111 22.21 11.72 -10.94
N ASP A 112 21.56 10.53 -11.03
CA ASP A 112 21.40 9.70 -12.23
C ASP A 112 22.68 9.03 -12.80
N GLU A 113 23.81 9.10 -12.11
CA GLU A 113 25.05 8.42 -12.50
C GLU A 113 25.16 7.01 -11.90
N PHE A 114 24.22 6.10 -12.20
CA PHE A 114 24.25 4.72 -11.70
C PHE A 114 23.65 3.73 -12.70
N GLU A 115 24.06 2.46 -12.58
CA GLU A 115 23.50 1.34 -13.34
C GLU A 115 22.72 0.42 -12.39
N VAL A 116 21.55 -0.05 -12.85
CA VAL A 116 20.67 -0.94 -12.07
C VAL A 116 20.38 -2.22 -12.83
N GLU A 117 20.55 -3.36 -12.15
CA GLU A 117 20.07 -4.66 -12.60
C GLU A 117 19.04 -5.20 -11.58
N ARG A 118 17.79 -5.37 -12.02
CA ARG A 118 16.73 -5.96 -11.21
C ARG A 118 16.69 -7.47 -11.45
N HIS A 119 16.73 -8.26 -10.37
CA HIS A 119 16.74 -9.72 -10.43
C HIS A 119 15.34 -10.32 -10.13
N VAL A 120 14.45 -9.54 -9.55
CA VAL A 120 13.07 -9.88 -9.20
C VAL A 120 12.18 -8.66 -9.38
N GLU A 121 10.86 -8.87 -9.34
CA GLU A 121 9.85 -7.81 -9.41
C GLU A 121 9.10 -7.66 -8.08
N ASP A 122 8.52 -6.47 -7.85
CA ASP A 122 7.67 -6.23 -6.68
C ASP A 122 6.46 -7.21 -6.70
N GLY A 123 6.25 -7.90 -5.59
CA GLY A 123 5.26 -8.97 -5.44
C GLY A 123 5.80 -10.38 -5.57
N ASP A 124 7.05 -10.56 -6.03
CA ASP A 124 7.69 -11.87 -6.10
C ASP A 124 7.98 -12.44 -4.71
N ARG A 125 7.86 -13.77 -4.59
CA ARG A 125 8.36 -14.51 -3.43
C ARG A 125 9.86 -14.69 -3.57
N VAL A 126 10.57 -14.46 -2.49
CA VAL A 126 12.04 -14.55 -2.43
C VAL A 126 12.47 -15.47 -1.31
N GLU A 127 13.66 -16.05 -1.49
CA GLU A 127 14.30 -16.93 -0.51
C GLU A 127 15.53 -16.27 0.11
N ALA A 128 15.95 -16.76 1.27
CA ALA A 128 17.18 -16.28 1.91
C ALA A 128 18.41 -16.46 0.97
N GLY A 129 19.22 -15.41 0.82
CA GLY A 129 20.38 -15.36 -0.06
C GLY A 129 20.06 -14.95 -1.49
N GLN A 130 18.79 -14.71 -1.85
CA GLN A 130 18.42 -14.27 -3.18
C GLN A 130 18.76 -12.80 -3.39
N LYS A 131 19.43 -12.48 -4.52
CA LYS A 131 19.64 -11.10 -4.96
C LYS A 131 18.33 -10.52 -5.48
N LEU A 132 18.06 -9.29 -5.08
CA LEU A 132 16.85 -8.55 -5.45
C LEU A 132 17.16 -7.49 -6.51
N LEU A 133 18.21 -6.72 -6.24
CA LEU A 133 18.64 -5.57 -7.02
C LEU A 133 20.16 -5.45 -6.92
N SER A 134 20.84 -5.14 -8.03
CA SER A 134 22.26 -4.75 -8.04
C SER A 134 22.37 -3.31 -8.53
N VAL A 135 23.18 -2.50 -7.85
CA VAL A 135 23.42 -1.10 -8.21
C VAL A 135 24.91 -0.86 -8.32
N THR A 136 25.35 -0.27 -9.43
CA THR A 136 26.76 0.10 -9.67
C THR A 136 26.85 1.62 -9.81
N THR A 137 27.58 2.25 -8.91
CA THR A 137 27.86 3.69 -8.92
C THR A 137 29.06 4.03 -8.04
N ARG A 138 29.31 5.32 -7.78
CA ARG A 138 30.33 5.75 -6.81
C ARG A 138 30.09 5.13 -5.45
N THR A 139 31.11 4.53 -4.86
CA THR A 139 31.00 3.83 -3.57
C THR A 139 30.50 4.73 -2.46
N ARG A 140 30.88 6.03 -2.48
CA ARG A 140 30.40 7.00 -1.50
C ARG A 140 28.88 7.15 -1.55
N ASP A 141 28.32 7.26 -2.74
CA ASP A 141 26.89 7.45 -2.96
C ASP A 141 26.08 6.21 -2.55
N LEU A 142 26.58 5.01 -2.88
CA LEU A 142 25.99 3.75 -2.41
C LEU A 142 25.88 3.68 -0.89
N LEU A 143 26.98 3.99 -0.19
CA LEU A 143 27.01 3.91 1.28
C LEU A 143 26.14 5.00 1.94
N THR A 144 26.04 6.18 1.33
CA THR A 144 25.16 7.25 1.80
C THR A 144 23.69 6.89 1.62
N ALA A 145 23.32 6.25 0.49
CA ALA A 145 21.94 5.83 0.21
C ALA A 145 21.50 4.57 0.97
N GLU A 146 22.46 3.71 1.37
CA GLU A 146 22.22 2.36 1.89
C GLU A 146 21.11 2.29 2.93
N ARG A 147 21.24 3.06 4.01
CA ARG A 147 20.35 2.92 5.16
C ARG A 147 18.92 3.34 4.84
N SER A 148 18.75 4.47 4.17
CA SER A 148 17.45 4.97 3.78
C SER A 148 16.76 4.06 2.75
N ALA A 149 17.51 3.54 1.74
CA ALA A 149 17.00 2.57 0.77
C ALA A 149 16.56 1.27 1.46
N LEU A 150 17.39 0.71 2.35
CA LEU A 150 17.05 -0.50 3.09
C LEU A 150 15.87 -0.29 4.05
N ASN A 151 15.77 0.84 4.72
CA ASN A 151 14.66 1.12 5.64
C ASN A 151 13.30 1.05 4.92
N LEU A 152 13.19 1.67 3.75
CA LEU A 152 11.96 1.63 2.96
C LEU A 152 11.72 0.24 2.37
N LEU A 153 12.73 -0.38 1.74
CA LEU A 153 12.60 -1.70 1.11
C LEU A 153 12.24 -2.78 2.13
N CYS A 154 12.92 -2.85 3.27
CA CYS A 154 12.62 -3.80 4.35
C CYS A 154 11.22 -3.61 4.91
N ARG A 155 10.80 -2.35 5.13
CA ARG A 155 9.46 -2.02 5.63
C ARG A 155 8.38 -2.46 4.67
N LEU A 156 8.48 -2.11 3.40
CA LEU A 156 7.49 -2.42 2.38
C LEU A 156 7.42 -3.93 2.13
N SER A 157 8.57 -4.60 2.03
CA SER A 157 8.65 -6.05 1.87
C SER A 157 8.06 -6.79 3.08
N GLY A 158 8.23 -6.27 4.29
CA GLY A 158 7.60 -6.82 5.49
C GLY A 158 6.07 -6.75 5.44
N ILE A 159 5.52 -5.63 4.99
CA ILE A 159 4.07 -5.45 4.78
C ILE A 159 3.56 -6.42 3.70
N ALA A 160 4.27 -6.53 2.57
CA ALA A 160 3.90 -7.44 1.49
C ALA A 160 3.94 -8.91 1.96
N THR A 161 4.97 -9.29 2.73
CA THR A 161 5.12 -10.63 3.31
C THR A 161 3.98 -10.95 4.28
N ALA A 162 3.66 -10.03 5.20
CA ALA A 162 2.54 -10.20 6.12
C ALA A 162 1.20 -10.30 5.37
N THR A 163 0.99 -9.45 4.36
CA THR A 163 -0.23 -9.48 3.54
C THR A 163 -0.37 -10.79 2.77
N ARG A 164 0.73 -11.32 2.23
CA ARG A 164 0.77 -12.60 1.54
C ARG A 164 0.34 -13.75 2.46
N ALA A 165 0.80 -13.76 3.70
CA ALA A 165 0.37 -14.76 4.67
C ALA A 165 -1.16 -14.75 4.91
N TRP A 166 -1.77 -13.56 4.92
CA TRP A 166 -3.22 -13.42 4.99
C TRP A 166 -3.89 -13.89 3.70
N ALA A 167 -3.39 -13.47 2.53
CA ALA A 167 -3.94 -13.89 1.25
C ALA A 167 -3.92 -15.42 1.08
N ASP A 168 -2.81 -16.06 1.46
CA ASP A 168 -2.67 -17.52 1.44
C ASP A 168 -3.66 -18.21 2.41
N ALA A 169 -3.89 -17.65 3.60
CA ALA A 169 -4.86 -18.17 4.56
C ALA A 169 -6.32 -18.11 4.06
N LEU A 170 -6.60 -17.19 3.14
CA LEU A 170 -7.93 -17.00 2.53
C LEU A 170 -8.12 -17.78 1.23
N GLU A 171 -7.10 -18.49 0.74
CA GLU A 171 -7.15 -19.20 -0.53
C GLU A 171 -8.33 -20.20 -0.58
N GLY A 172 -9.03 -20.24 -1.72
CA GLY A 172 -10.22 -21.08 -1.94
C GLY A 172 -11.51 -20.51 -1.34
N THR A 173 -11.48 -19.32 -0.71
CA THR A 173 -12.68 -18.55 -0.31
C THR A 173 -12.88 -17.36 -1.25
N LYS A 174 -14.02 -16.66 -1.13
CA LYS A 174 -14.22 -15.40 -1.86
C LYS A 174 -13.62 -14.18 -1.13
N ALA A 175 -13.28 -14.34 0.14
CA ALA A 175 -12.81 -13.25 0.97
C ALA A 175 -11.41 -12.77 0.54
N ARG A 176 -11.20 -11.46 0.58
CA ARG A 176 -9.91 -10.82 0.33
C ARG A 176 -9.46 -10.04 1.55
N VAL A 177 -8.18 -10.10 1.86
CA VAL A 177 -7.61 -9.26 2.92
C VAL A 177 -7.51 -7.82 2.43
N ARG A 178 -7.86 -6.87 3.31
CA ARG A 178 -7.92 -5.45 3.02
C ARG A 178 -7.16 -4.64 4.06
N ASP A 179 -6.47 -3.59 3.63
CA ASP A 179 -5.79 -2.66 4.53
C ASP A 179 -6.77 -1.69 5.22
N THR A 180 -6.22 -0.70 5.89
CA THR A 180 -6.98 0.38 6.54
C THR A 180 -6.25 1.71 6.38
N ARG A 181 -6.77 2.80 6.99
CA ARG A 181 -6.05 4.07 7.12
C ARG A 181 -5.12 4.14 8.34
N LYS A 182 -4.90 3.02 9.05
CA LYS A 182 -3.94 2.93 10.18
C LYS A 182 -2.52 2.74 9.63
N THR A 183 -2.03 3.75 8.93
CA THR A 183 -0.73 3.77 8.24
C THR A 183 0.25 4.69 8.93
N THR A 184 1.54 4.51 8.69
CA THR A 184 2.59 5.45 9.10
C THR A 184 2.34 6.81 8.43
N PRO A 185 2.30 7.93 9.18
CA PRO A 185 2.16 9.25 8.57
C PRO A 185 3.22 9.50 7.50
N GLY A 186 2.79 9.99 6.33
CA GLY A 186 3.67 10.25 5.18
C GLY A 186 3.98 9.03 4.31
N LEU A 187 3.72 7.79 4.76
CA LEU A 187 4.05 6.57 3.99
C LEU A 187 2.83 5.80 3.49
N ARG A 188 1.63 6.39 3.51
CA ARG A 188 0.40 5.65 3.20
C ARG A 188 0.37 5.08 1.79
N SER A 189 0.77 5.84 0.80
CA SER A 189 0.84 5.40 -0.60
C SER A 189 1.73 4.19 -0.76
N LEU A 190 2.94 4.23 -0.18
CA LEU A 190 3.92 3.15 -0.21
C LEU A 190 3.44 1.91 0.57
N GLU A 191 2.90 2.08 1.78
CA GLU A 191 2.42 0.96 2.59
C GLU A 191 1.22 0.25 1.93
N LYS A 192 0.31 1.01 1.31
CA LYS A 192 -0.81 0.44 0.56
C LYS A 192 -0.38 -0.19 -0.77
N PHE A 193 0.64 0.33 -1.42
CA PHE A 193 1.28 -0.35 -2.54
C PHE A 193 1.84 -1.71 -2.11
N ALA A 194 2.55 -1.79 -1.00
CA ALA A 194 3.08 -3.05 -0.46
C ALA A 194 1.97 -4.07 -0.13
N VAL A 195 0.80 -3.62 0.33
CA VAL A 195 -0.38 -4.49 0.51
C VAL A 195 -0.81 -5.10 -0.83
N ARG A 196 -0.84 -4.32 -1.94
CA ARG A 196 -1.15 -4.88 -3.28
C ARG A 196 -0.11 -5.91 -3.72
N CYS A 197 1.18 -5.64 -3.51
CA CYS A 197 2.27 -6.60 -3.79
C CYS A 197 2.10 -7.91 -3.02
N GLY A 198 1.60 -7.85 -1.78
CA GLY A 198 1.27 -9.02 -0.97
C GLY A 198 0.01 -9.77 -1.43
N GLY A 199 -0.76 -9.25 -2.40
CA GLY A 199 -2.01 -9.86 -2.89
C GLY A 199 -3.26 -9.42 -2.11
N GLY A 200 -3.15 -8.43 -1.25
CA GLY A 200 -4.28 -7.75 -0.60
C GLY A 200 -4.96 -6.71 -1.50
N VAL A 201 -6.01 -6.08 -0.98
CA VAL A 201 -6.71 -4.97 -1.64
C VAL A 201 -6.71 -3.73 -0.76
N ASN A 202 -6.73 -2.57 -1.38
CA ASN A 202 -6.74 -1.33 -0.62
C ASN A 202 -8.15 -0.94 -0.18
N HIS A 203 -8.27 -0.46 1.04
CA HIS A 203 -9.36 0.37 1.51
C HIS A 203 -9.11 1.82 1.06
N ARG A 204 -10.08 2.72 1.24
CA ARG A 204 -9.95 4.14 0.87
C ARG A 204 -8.60 4.74 1.28
N MET A 205 -8.07 5.61 0.42
CA MET A 205 -6.78 6.28 0.63
C MET A 205 -6.92 7.48 1.58
N SER A 206 -8.02 8.23 1.45
CA SER A 206 -8.22 9.50 2.14
C SER A 206 -9.62 9.59 2.77
N LEU A 207 -10.01 10.77 3.21
CA LEU A 207 -11.37 11.06 3.67
C LEU A 207 -12.29 11.53 2.54
N SER A 208 -11.71 11.84 1.37
CA SER A 208 -12.41 12.42 0.23
C SER A 208 -12.71 11.43 -0.90
N ASP A 209 -11.98 10.30 -0.99
CA ASP A 209 -12.15 9.31 -2.06
C ASP A 209 -13.28 8.31 -1.81
N ALA A 210 -13.60 8.04 -0.53
CA ALA A 210 -14.77 7.27 -0.13
C ALA A 210 -15.23 7.65 1.28
N ALA A 211 -16.52 7.62 1.51
CA ALA A 211 -17.10 7.83 2.84
C ALA A 211 -17.03 6.52 3.66
N LEU A 212 -16.74 6.62 4.94
CA LEU A 212 -16.96 5.57 5.94
C LEU A 212 -17.77 6.16 7.10
N VAL A 213 -19.02 5.78 7.16
CA VAL A 213 -19.92 6.15 8.27
C VAL A 213 -19.57 5.30 9.47
N LYS A 214 -19.19 5.94 10.57
CA LYS A 214 -18.75 5.29 11.82
C LYS A 214 -19.71 5.60 12.97
N ASP A 215 -19.54 4.90 14.10
CA ASP A 215 -20.27 5.03 15.35
C ASP A 215 -20.56 6.50 15.74
N ASN A 216 -19.56 7.35 15.77
CA ASN A 216 -19.71 8.77 16.11
C ASN A 216 -20.59 9.54 15.08
N HIS A 217 -20.51 9.18 13.80
CA HIS A 217 -21.38 9.76 12.77
C HIS A 217 -22.82 9.31 12.97
N VAL A 218 -23.04 8.03 13.32
CA VAL A 218 -24.35 7.46 13.60
C VAL A 218 -25.03 8.17 14.77
N VAL A 219 -24.27 8.38 15.87
CA VAL A 219 -24.76 9.11 17.04
C VAL A 219 -25.13 10.55 16.68
N ALA A 220 -24.27 11.25 15.95
CA ALA A 220 -24.49 12.64 15.58
C ALA A 220 -25.65 12.84 14.61
N ALA A 221 -25.88 11.90 13.70
CA ALA A 221 -26.95 11.95 12.71
C ALA A 221 -28.29 11.43 13.23
N GLY A 222 -28.32 10.82 14.43
CA GLY A 222 -29.56 10.27 15.04
C GLY A 222 -29.94 8.88 14.52
N GLY A 223 -29.03 8.16 13.87
CA GLY A 223 -29.23 6.78 13.42
C GLY A 223 -28.38 6.42 12.20
N VAL A 224 -28.15 5.12 11.99
CA VAL A 224 -27.25 4.62 10.95
C VAL A 224 -27.80 4.86 9.54
N ALA A 225 -29.11 4.63 9.33
CA ALA A 225 -29.75 4.90 8.04
C ALA A 225 -29.83 6.40 7.72
N GLN A 226 -30.00 7.25 8.76
CA GLN A 226 -29.98 8.70 8.61
C GLN A 226 -28.57 9.20 8.20
N ALA A 227 -27.51 8.71 8.86
CA ALA A 227 -26.13 9.04 8.51
C ALA A 227 -25.81 8.65 7.06
N PHE A 228 -26.14 7.42 6.66
CA PHE A 228 -25.96 6.94 5.30
C PHE A 228 -26.65 7.81 4.26
N LYS A 229 -27.94 8.12 4.47
CA LYS A 229 -28.73 8.96 3.55
C LYS A 229 -28.17 10.36 3.44
N ALA A 230 -27.74 10.97 4.56
CA ALA A 230 -27.16 12.31 4.56
C ALA A 230 -25.87 12.37 3.71
N VAL A 231 -25.01 11.34 3.79
CA VAL A 231 -23.81 11.27 2.93
C VAL A 231 -24.20 11.09 1.47
N ARG A 232 -25.13 10.19 1.16
CA ARG A 232 -25.58 9.94 -0.22
C ARG A 232 -26.22 11.16 -0.87
N GLU A 233 -26.97 11.95 -0.11
CA GLU A 233 -27.60 13.18 -0.59
C GLU A 233 -26.56 14.29 -0.85
N ALA A 234 -25.56 14.40 0.03
CA ALA A 234 -24.51 15.43 -0.09
C ALA A 234 -23.46 15.11 -1.15
N PHE A 235 -23.13 13.80 -1.31
CA PHE A 235 -22.07 13.30 -2.19
C PHE A 235 -22.53 12.06 -2.97
N PRO A 236 -23.41 12.23 -3.98
CA PRO A 236 -24.07 11.10 -4.66
C PRO A 236 -23.11 10.15 -5.41
N ASP A 237 -21.97 10.66 -5.86
CA ASP A 237 -20.97 9.93 -6.65
C ASP A 237 -19.87 9.29 -5.81
N VAL A 238 -19.82 9.57 -4.49
CA VAL A 238 -18.80 9.04 -3.59
C VAL A 238 -19.20 7.66 -3.09
N PRO A 239 -18.34 6.62 -3.18
CA PRO A 239 -18.57 5.32 -2.57
C PRO A 239 -18.78 5.45 -1.06
N ILE A 240 -19.77 4.73 -0.52
CA ILE A 240 -20.13 4.82 0.90
C ILE A 240 -20.05 3.45 1.55
N GLU A 241 -19.18 3.31 2.52
CA GLU A 241 -19.14 2.18 3.43
C GLU A 241 -19.78 2.56 4.76
N VAL A 242 -20.57 1.65 5.35
CA VAL A 242 -21.26 1.89 6.63
C VAL A 242 -20.82 0.85 7.66
N GLU A 243 -20.24 1.33 8.76
CA GLU A 243 -19.90 0.52 9.92
C GLU A 243 -21.14 0.25 10.78
N VAL A 244 -21.36 -1.03 11.12
CA VAL A 244 -22.48 -1.48 11.96
C VAL A 244 -21.97 -2.40 13.08
N ASP A 245 -22.57 -2.27 14.27
CA ASP A 245 -22.21 -3.06 15.46
C ASP A 245 -23.24 -4.16 15.74
N THR A 246 -24.38 -4.16 15.06
CA THR A 246 -25.49 -5.09 15.31
C THR A 246 -26.21 -5.51 14.02
N LEU A 247 -26.81 -6.72 14.04
CA LEU A 247 -27.68 -7.19 12.95
C LEU A 247 -28.92 -6.31 12.74
N HIS A 248 -29.33 -5.56 13.76
CA HIS A 248 -30.43 -4.59 13.62
C HIS A 248 -30.02 -3.41 12.73
N GLN A 249 -28.86 -2.77 13.01
CA GLN A 249 -28.31 -1.70 12.18
C GLN A 249 -28.01 -2.21 10.76
N LEU A 250 -27.52 -3.45 10.62
CA LEU A 250 -27.32 -4.07 9.31
C LEU A 250 -28.61 -4.08 8.48
N ARG A 251 -29.75 -4.50 9.05
CA ARG A 251 -31.04 -4.46 8.35
C ARG A 251 -31.40 -3.06 7.92
N GLU A 252 -31.27 -2.08 8.81
CA GLU A 252 -31.61 -0.69 8.53
C GLU A 252 -30.82 -0.11 7.36
N VAL A 253 -29.50 -0.37 7.29
CA VAL A 253 -28.65 0.18 6.21
C VAL A 253 -28.82 -0.56 4.89
N VAL A 254 -29.02 -1.87 4.91
CA VAL A 254 -29.36 -2.66 3.72
C VAL A 254 -30.70 -2.23 3.13
N ASP A 255 -31.70 -2.00 3.96
CA ASP A 255 -33.04 -1.50 3.52
C ASP A 255 -32.95 -0.04 3.05
N ALA A 256 -31.97 0.74 3.52
CA ALA A 256 -31.69 2.08 3.02
C ALA A 256 -30.88 2.07 1.70
N GLY A 257 -30.39 0.90 1.24
CA GLY A 257 -29.68 0.71 -0.02
C GLY A 257 -28.16 0.86 0.07
N ALA A 258 -27.55 0.59 1.23
CA ALA A 258 -26.11 0.47 1.35
C ALA A 258 -25.62 -0.79 0.61
N ASP A 259 -24.52 -0.66 -0.13
CA ASP A 259 -23.92 -1.70 -0.97
C ASP A 259 -22.55 -2.19 -0.48
N LEU A 260 -21.97 -1.51 0.51
CA LEU A 260 -20.76 -1.90 1.22
C LEU A 260 -20.92 -1.64 2.72
N ILE A 261 -20.77 -2.69 3.53
CA ILE A 261 -21.06 -2.62 4.97
C ILE A 261 -19.93 -3.30 5.76
N LEU A 262 -19.38 -2.59 6.74
CA LEU A 262 -18.37 -3.08 7.65
C LEU A 262 -19.05 -3.60 8.93
N LEU A 263 -18.77 -4.86 9.26
CA LEU A 263 -19.24 -5.56 10.47
C LEU A 263 -18.17 -5.40 11.56
N ASP A 264 -18.38 -4.47 12.49
CA ASP A 264 -17.38 -4.19 13.51
C ASP A 264 -17.49 -5.14 14.70
N ASN A 265 -16.42 -5.86 14.98
CA ASN A 265 -16.28 -6.84 16.07
C ASN A 265 -17.29 -7.99 16.06
N PHE A 266 -17.93 -8.30 14.95
CA PHE A 266 -18.79 -9.47 14.82
C PHE A 266 -17.97 -10.77 14.99
N THR A 267 -18.58 -11.75 15.65
CA THR A 267 -18.05 -13.13 15.67
C THR A 267 -18.28 -13.83 14.33
N PRO A 268 -17.57 -14.94 14.02
CA PRO A 268 -17.87 -15.70 12.79
C PRO A 268 -19.35 -16.11 12.66
N GLY A 269 -20.00 -16.53 13.76
CA GLY A 269 -21.42 -16.88 13.74
C GLY A 269 -22.31 -15.68 13.38
N GLU A 270 -22.05 -14.50 13.93
CA GLU A 270 -22.77 -13.26 13.57
C GLU A 270 -22.50 -12.85 12.12
N CYS A 271 -21.27 -13.09 11.60
CA CYS A 271 -20.96 -12.87 10.18
C CYS A 271 -21.76 -13.82 9.27
N GLU A 272 -21.94 -15.11 9.65
CA GLU A 272 -22.80 -16.05 8.90
C GLU A 272 -24.25 -15.56 8.89
N GLU A 273 -24.80 -15.09 10.02
CA GLU A 273 -26.13 -14.49 10.11
C GLU A 273 -26.24 -13.23 9.25
N ALA A 274 -25.21 -12.38 9.25
CA ALA A 274 -25.13 -11.18 8.43
C ALA A 274 -25.15 -11.51 6.93
N VAL A 275 -24.34 -12.47 6.48
CA VAL A 275 -24.29 -12.94 5.09
C VAL A 275 -25.66 -13.48 4.65
N ALA A 276 -26.31 -14.30 5.49
CA ALA A 276 -27.64 -14.82 5.22
C ALA A 276 -28.70 -13.71 5.14
N LEU A 277 -28.63 -12.70 6.01
CA LEU A 277 -29.54 -11.55 6.05
C LEU A 277 -29.41 -10.67 4.81
N VAL A 278 -28.17 -10.36 4.41
CA VAL A 278 -27.87 -9.47 3.27
C VAL A 278 -28.25 -10.15 1.95
N HIS A 279 -28.04 -11.46 1.85
CA HIS A 279 -28.40 -12.28 0.69
C HIS A 279 -27.88 -11.70 -0.65
N GLY A 280 -26.64 -11.23 -0.65
CA GLY A 280 -25.95 -10.68 -1.84
C GLY A 280 -26.38 -9.27 -2.25
N ARG A 281 -27.16 -8.55 -1.42
CA ARG A 281 -27.56 -7.15 -1.69
C ARG A 281 -26.44 -6.14 -1.44
N ALA A 282 -25.45 -6.49 -0.63
CA ALA A 282 -24.29 -5.66 -0.30
C ALA A 282 -23.05 -6.55 -0.12
N ALA A 283 -21.87 -5.98 -0.34
CA ALA A 283 -20.60 -6.57 0.06
C ALA A 283 -20.41 -6.37 1.58
N LEU A 284 -19.81 -7.37 2.23
CA LEU A 284 -19.58 -7.37 3.68
C LEU A 284 -18.09 -7.43 4.00
N GLU A 285 -17.64 -6.50 4.84
CA GLU A 285 -16.30 -6.45 5.37
C GLU A 285 -16.32 -6.79 6.86
N ALA A 286 -15.57 -7.82 7.29
CA ALA A 286 -15.37 -8.11 8.71
C ALA A 286 -14.18 -7.30 9.23
N SER A 287 -14.35 -6.68 10.40
CA SER A 287 -13.34 -5.88 11.08
C SER A 287 -13.29 -6.17 12.58
N GLY A 288 -12.14 -5.89 13.20
CA GLY A 288 -11.95 -6.04 14.65
C GLY A 288 -11.50 -7.44 15.06
N ARG A 289 -10.48 -7.50 15.92
CA ARG A 289 -9.91 -8.73 16.52
C ARG A 289 -9.47 -9.83 15.55
N LEU A 290 -9.24 -9.50 14.28
CA LEU A 290 -8.77 -10.43 13.27
C LEU A 290 -7.30 -10.79 13.50
N THR A 291 -7.00 -12.07 13.38
CA THR A 291 -5.65 -12.66 13.46
C THR A 291 -5.51 -13.73 12.38
N LEU A 292 -4.30 -14.07 11.97
CA LEU A 292 -4.08 -15.18 11.02
C LEU A 292 -4.71 -16.50 11.52
N ALA A 293 -4.70 -16.73 12.85
CA ALA A 293 -5.26 -17.94 13.43
C ALA A 293 -6.79 -18.06 13.26
N ASN A 294 -7.52 -16.94 13.18
CA ASN A 294 -8.97 -16.94 13.00
C ASN A 294 -9.42 -16.49 11.60
N ALA A 295 -8.49 -16.09 10.73
CA ALA A 295 -8.77 -15.57 9.38
C ALA A 295 -9.69 -16.50 8.58
N ARG A 296 -9.36 -17.80 8.56
CA ARG A 296 -10.13 -18.81 7.82
C ARG A 296 -11.56 -18.95 8.32
N ALA A 297 -11.78 -18.88 9.65
CA ALA A 297 -13.12 -18.97 10.23
C ALA A 297 -14.01 -17.80 9.79
N TYR A 298 -13.46 -16.58 9.65
CA TYR A 298 -14.19 -15.45 9.11
C TYR A 298 -14.42 -15.58 7.61
N ALA A 299 -13.43 -15.99 6.85
CA ALA A 299 -13.54 -16.14 5.40
C ALA A 299 -14.59 -17.19 4.99
N ASP A 300 -14.68 -18.31 5.73
CA ASP A 300 -15.65 -19.39 5.47
C ASP A 300 -17.12 -18.95 5.73
N THR A 301 -17.34 -17.85 6.48
CA THR A 301 -18.70 -17.27 6.68
C THR A 301 -19.31 -16.71 5.39
N GLY A 302 -18.47 -16.42 4.40
CA GLY A 302 -18.89 -15.85 3.13
C GLY A 302 -18.90 -14.31 3.12
N VAL A 303 -18.16 -13.62 4.00
CA VAL A 303 -17.85 -12.19 3.87
C VAL A 303 -16.94 -11.94 2.67
N ASP A 304 -16.93 -10.71 2.16
CA ASP A 304 -16.17 -10.34 0.96
C ASP A 304 -14.77 -9.84 1.31
N TYR A 305 -14.63 -9.16 2.46
CA TYR A 305 -13.36 -8.57 2.89
C TYR A 305 -13.09 -8.83 4.37
N LEU A 306 -11.79 -8.91 4.70
CA LEU A 306 -11.27 -8.88 6.06
C LEU A 306 -10.38 -7.65 6.21
N ALA A 307 -10.80 -6.64 6.99
CA ALA A 307 -10.03 -5.42 7.23
C ALA A 307 -9.00 -5.63 8.33
N VAL A 308 -7.73 -5.56 7.98
CA VAL A 308 -6.61 -5.87 8.88
C VAL A 308 -5.66 -4.68 9.01
N GLY A 309 -5.86 -3.85 10.03
CA GLY A 309 -4.99 -2.69 10.28
C GLY A 309 -3.54 -3.07 10.60
N ALA A 310 -3.33 -4.25 11.19
CA ALA A 310 -2.00 -4.73 11.58
C ALA A 310 -1.05 -4.89 10.39
N LEU A 311 -1.54 -5.04 9.17
CA LEU A 311 -0.71 -5.11 7.96
C LEU A 311 0.22 -3.89 7.84
N THR A 312 -0.30 -2.70 8.10
CA THR A 312 0.44 -1.46 7.92
C THR A 312 1.03 -0.89 9.20
N HIS A 313 0.42 -1.13 10.38
CA HIS A 313 0.94 -0.55 11.62
C HIS A 313 1.79 -1.50 12.48
N SER A 314 1.78 -2.83 12.24
CA SER A 314 2.44 -3.80 13.11
C SER A 314 3.15 -4.94 12.39
N SER A 315 3.26 -4.92 11.06
CA SER A 315 4.05 -5.91 10.34
C SER A 315 5.53 -5.78 10.70
N PRO A 316 6.24 -6.89 10.96
CA PRO A 316 7.68 -6.88 11.03
C PRO A 316 8.27 -6.47 9.68
N ILE A 317 9.49 -5.99 9.67
CA ILE A 317 10.25 -5.79 8.43
C ILE A 317 10.65 -7.16 7.86
N LEU A 318 10.92 -7.23 6.56
CA LEU A 318 11.67 -8.32 5.95
C LEU A 318 13.16 -7.98 6.05
N ASP A 319 13.98 -8.90 6.52
CA ASP A 319 15.42 -8.67 6.63
C ASP A 319 16.09 -8.72 5.24
N ILE A 320 16.56 -7.57 4.78
CA ILE A 320 17.30 -7.38 3.52
C ILE A 320 18.57 -6.59 3.86
N GLY A 321 19.70 -7.02 3.32
CA GLY A 321 20.98 -6.34 3.52
C GLY A 321 21.60 -5.93 2.20
N LEU A 322 22.59 -5.03 2.28
CA LEU A 322 23.41 -4.59 1.16
C LEU A 322 24.79 -5.27 1.25
N ASP A 323 25.20 -5.95 0.19
CA ASP A 323 26.51 -6.58 0.05
C ASP A 323 27.31 -5.83 -0.99
N LEU A 324 28.31 -5.07 -0.52
CA LEU A 324 29.23 -4.34 -1.39
C LEU A 324 30.27 -5.29 -1.98
N ARG A 325 30.52 -5.18 -3.27
CA ARG A 325 31.62 -5.85 -3.97
C ARG A 325 32.38 -4.85 -4.82
N GLU A 326 33.69 -5.05 -4.94
CA GLU A 326 34.50 -4.23 -5.85
C GLU A 326 33.99 -4.38 -7.29
N ALA A 327 33.94 -3.28 -8.05
CA ALA A 327 33.66 -3.33 -9.47
C ALA A 327 34.77 -4.10 -10.18
N GLU A 328 34.39 -5.08 -11.02
CA GLU A 328 35.37 -5.85 -11.81
C GLU A 328 36.05 -5.01 -12.92
#